data_629ef17cbb2f093bb5f8625a35e71619
#
_entry.id   629ef17cbb2f093bb5f8625a35e71619
#
_cell.length_a   1.000
_cell.length_b   1.000
_cell.length_c   1.000
_cell.angle_alpha   90.00
_cell.angle_beta   90.00
_cell.angle_gamma   90.00
#
_symmetry.space_group_name_H-M   'P 1'
#
loop_
_entity.id
_entity.type
_entity.pdbx_description
1 polymer ?
#
loop_
_entity_poly.entity_id
_entity_poly.type
_entity_poly.pdbx_seq_one_letter_code
_entity_poly.pdbx_strand_id
1 'polypeptide(L)'
;IGGFLVEKGTPGFQAKEIKGKYSLRASDTSELIFEDCRIPAENRLPKSDGLKGALMCLTQARGGIAWGXXXXALQYSKTRIQFGKPIGGFQLVQQKLCTMISELTKAQFLCLQLGRLKDAGKAKHYHVSMAKRNNVHWALESARMARDILGASGITDEYPIMRHMCNLESVY
;
A
#
# COMPACT_ATOMS: atom_id res chain seq x y z
N ILE A 1 -20.11 15.31 13.99
CA ILE A 1 -18.79 14.81 13.56
C ILE A 1 -17.98 15.99 13.06
N GLY A 2 -16.70 16.07 13.46
CA GLY A 2 -15.78 17.11 13.03
C GLY A 2 -14.35 16.68 13.27
N GLY A 3 -13.40 17.44 12.77
CA GLY A 3 -11.97 17.22 13.00
C GLY A 3 -11.49 18.09 14.15
N PHE A 4 -10.61 17.54 14.99
CA PHE A 4 -10.08 18.24 16.16
C PHE A 4 -8.59 17.96 16.30
N LEU A 5 -7.83 18.96 16.73
CA LEU A 5 -6.41 18.77 17.09
C LEU A 5 -6.31 18.47 18.59
N VAL A 6 -5.66 17.36 18.91
CA VAL A 6 -5.42 16.95 20.29
C VAL A 6 -3.90 16.87 20.47
N GLU A 7 -3.37 17.72 21.34
CA GLU A 7 -1.92 17.78 21.56
C GLU A 7 -1.47 16.59 22.43
N LYS A 8 -0.24 16.15 22.20
CA LYS A 8 0.39 15.15 23.06
C LYS A 8 0.49 15.72 24.48
N GLY A 9 0.07 14.93 25.44
CA GLY A 9 0.09 15.37 26.86
C GLY A 9 -1.22 15.99 27.35
N THR A 10 -2.22 16.13 26.46
CA THR A 10 -3.56 16.61 26.90
C THR A 10 -4.10 15.67 27.96
N PRO A 11 -4.56 16.20 29.11
CA PRO A 11 -5.15 15.33 30.14
C PRO A 11 -6.29 14.49 29.59
N GLY A 12 -6.27 13.20 29.90
CA GLY A 12 -7.28 12.26 29.41
C GLY A 12 -6.98 11.68 28.05
N PHE A 13 -5.88 12.06 27.38
CA PHE A 13 -5.49 11.52 26.09
C PHE A 13 -4.24 10.63 26.24
N GLN A 14 -4.32 9.43 25.70
CA GLN A 14 -3.18 8.50 25.65
C GLN A 14 -3.10 7.88 24.25
N ALA A 15 -1.88 7.67 23.79
CA ALA A 15 -1.60 6.93 22.56
C ALA A 15 -0.69 5.76 22.91
N LYS A 16 -1.21 4.54 22.82
CA LYS A 16 -0.47 3.31 23.16
C LYS A 16 0.00 2.63 21.88
N GLU A 17 1.31 2.51 21.72
CA GLU A 17 1.90 1.87 20.56
C GLU A 17 1.50 0.41 20.43
N ILE A 18 1.04 0.01 19.27
CA ILE A 18 0.74 -1.39 18.92
C ILE A 18 2.03 -2.02 18.40
N LYS A 19 2.61 -2.93 19.16
CA LYS A 19 3.87 -3.61 18.84
C LYS A 19 3.62 -4.96 18.17
N GLY A 20 4.66 -5.56 17.61
CA GLY A 20 4.61 -6.91 17.06
C GLY A 20 3.91 -7.04 15.72
N LYS A 21 3.78 -5.95 14.98
CA LYS A 21 3.18 -6.01 13.63
C LYS A 21 4.12 -6.72 12.66
N TYR A 22 3.57 -7.54 11.77
CA TYR A 22 4.32 -8.13 10.66
C TYR A 22 4.35 -7.24 9.41
N SER A 23 3.47 -6.23 9.35
CA SER A 23 3.31 -5.34 8.22
C SER A 23 3.60 -3.91 8.65
N LEU A 24 4.18 -3.11 7.74
CA LEU A 24 4.44 -1.68 7.96
C LEU A 24 5.15 -1.43 9.30
N ARG A 25 6.20 -2.21 9.56
CA ARG A 25 6.89 -2.21 10.86
C ARG A 25 7.57 -0.88 11.17
N ALA A 26 7.95 -0.12 10.14
CA ALA A 26 8.58 1.20 10.31
C ALA A 26 7.55 2.32 10.51
N SER A 27 6.25 2.00 10.43
CA SER A 27 5.17 2.98 10.61
C SER A 27 4.55 2.77 11.99
N ASP A 28 4.66 3.77 12.85
CA ASP A 28 4.04 3.71 14.17
C ASP A 28 2.52 3.62 14.03
N THR A 29 1.94 2.73 14.81
CA THR A 29 0.49 2.55 14.90
C THR A 29 0.13 2.54 16.36
N SER A 30 -0.88 3.30 16.75
CA SER A 30 -1.26 3.43 18.16
C SER A 30 -2.77 3.33 18.32
N GLU A 31 -3.14 2.78 19.46
CA GLU A 31 -4.51 2.88 19.98
C GLU A 31 -4.64 4.23 20.65
N LEU A 32 -5.67 5.00 20.29
CA LEU A 32 -5.93 6.32 20.85
C LEU A 32 -7.04 6.18 21.89
N ILE A 33 -6.75 6.55 23.13
CA ILE A 33 -7.66 6.44 24.28
C ILE A 33 -8.00 7.84 24.73
N PHE A 34 -9.29 8.13 24.90
CA PHE A 34 -9.80 9.42 25.38
C PHE A 34 -10.69 9.17 26.60
N GLU A 35 -10.32 9.72 27.76
CA GLU A 35 -11.07 9.61 29.01
C GLU A 35 -11.27 11.01 29.57
N ASP A 36 -12.49 11.54 29.48
CA ASP A 36 -12.81 12.91 29.90
C ASP A 36 -11.82 13.94 29.32
N CYS A 37 -11.35 13.71 28.09
CA CYS A 37 -10.36 14.53 27.43
C CYS A 37 -11.01 15.83 26.93
N ARG A 38 -10.67 16.96 27.55
CA ARG A 38 -11.20 18.28 27.18
C ARG A 38 -10.16 19.03 26.37
N ILE A 39 -10.58 19.57 25.25
CA ILE A 39 -9.73 20.36 24.36
C ILE A 39 -10.37 21.72 24.09
N PRO A 40 -9.56 22.77 23.84
CA PRO A 40 -10.10 24.09 23.52
C PRO A 40 -10.95 24.05 22.26
N ALA A 41 -11.98 24.87 22.21
CA ALA A 41 -12.90 24.94 21.06
C ALA A 41 -12.17 25.37 19.77
N GLU A 42 -11.15 26.20 19.92
CA GLU A 42 -10.32 26.68 18.80
C GLU A 42 -9.50 25.57 18.15
N ASN A 43 -9.34 24.40 18.80
CA ASN A 43 -8.66 23.26 18.21
C ASN A 43 -9.53 22.54 17.16
N ARG A 44 -10.77 22.97 17.00
CA ARG A 44 -11.62 22.41 15.93
C ARG A 44 -11.10 22.86 14.58
N LEU A 45 -10.88 21.87 13.68
CA LEU A 45 -10.39 22.16 12.33
C LEU A 45 -11.48 22.88 11.53
N PRO A 46 -11.15 24.02 10.91
CA PRO A 46 -12.13 24.73 10.06
C PRO A 46 -12.48 23.85 8.84
N LYS A 47 -13.69 24.01 8.34
CA LYS A 47 -14.19 23.30 7.15
C LYS A 47 -14.21 21.76 7.31
N SER A 48 -14.22 21.25 8.56
CA SER A 48 -14.21 19.82 8.83
C SER A 48 -15.58 19.31 9.32
N ASP A 49 -16.66 19.95 8.91
CA ASP A 49 -18.00 19.58 9.35
C ASP A 49 -18.47 18.28 8.69
N GLY A 50 -19.02 17.42 9.54
CA GLY A 50 -19.56 16.14 9.11
C GLY A 50 -18.49 15.14 8.71
N LEU A 51 -18.92 14.07 8.07
CA LEU A 51 -18.04 12.97 7.63
C LEU A 51 -17.25 13.32 6.37
N LYS A 52 -17.69 14.33 5.63
CA LYS A 52 -17.11 14.68 4.32
C LYS A 52 -15.61 14.97 4.41
N GLY A 53 -15.19 15.73 5.43
CA GLY A 53 -13.76 16.07 5.61
C GLY A 53 -12.89 14.83 5.73
N ALA A 54 -13.29 13.90 6.59
CA ALA A 54 -12.55 12.64 6.77
C ALA A 54 -12.50 11.82 5.49
N LEU A 55 -13.62 11.73 4.76
CA LEU A 55 -13.69 10.99 3.49
C LEU A 55 -12.80 11.63 2.42
N MET A 56 -12.67 12.96 2.41
CA MET A 56 -11.76 13.64 1.48
C MET A 56 -10.30 13.27 1.76
N CYS A 57 -9.89 13.19 3.03
CA CYS A 57 -8.54 12.76 3.40
C CYS A 57 -8.28 11.33 2.91
N LEU A 58 -9.23 10.43 3.12
CA LEU A 58 -9.11 9.04 2.65
C LEU A 58 -9.01 8.98 1.12
N THR A 59 -9.74 9.81 0.41
CA THR A 59 -9.70 9.84 -1.06
C THR A 59 -8.31 10.27 -1.55
N GLN A 60 -7.70 11.26 -0.89
CA GLN A 60 -6.35 11.71 -1.24
C GLN A 60 -5.30 10.64 -0.93
N ALA A 61 -5.38 10.03 0.26
CA ALA A 61 -4.44 8.99 0.68
C ALA A 61 -4.47 7.80 -0.29
N ARG A 62 -5.66 7.33 -0.65
CA ARG A 62 -5.83 6.18 -1.55
C ARG A 62 -5.21 6.43 -2.93
N GLY A 63 -5.24 7.68 -3.40
CA GLY A 63 -4.67 8.03 -4.70
C GLY A 63 -3.16 7.87 -4.76
N GLY A 64 -2.47 8.05 -3.63
CA GLY A 64 -1.01 7.92 -3.55
C GLY A 64 -0.51 6.49 -3.38
N ILE A 65 -1.35 5.60 -2.86
CA ILE A 65 -0.96 4.21 -2.56
C ILE A 65 -0.77 3.36 -3.83
N ALA A 66 -1.24 3.83 -4.96
CA ALA A 66 -1.35 3.03 -6.19
C ALA A 66 -0.03 2.75 -6.94
N TRP A 67 1.16 3.16 -6.42
CA TRP A 67 2.46 3.02 -7.10
C TRP A 67 3.37 2.02 -6.38
N GLY A 68 3.91 1.12 -7.10
CA GLY A 68 4.96 0.27 -6.55
C GLY A 68 5.14 -1.10 -7.21
N UNK A 69 6.42 -1.56 -7.56
CA UNK A 69 6.70 -2.68 -8.24
C UNK A 69 7.80 -3.55 -8.19
N UNK A 70 8.04 -4.49 -8.97
CA UNK A 70 8.59 -5.73 -9.10
C UNK A 70 9.79 -5.95 -9.95
N UNK A 71 10.94 -5.57 -9.80
CA UNK A 71 12.16 -5.81 -10.51
C UNK A 71 13.11 -6.81 -9.96
N UNK A 72 12.89 -7.39 -8.80
CA UNK A 72 13.66 -8.38 -8.16
C UNK A 72 13.52 -9.76 -8.68
N ALA A 73 12.38 -10.18 -8.94
CA ALA A 73 12.07 -11.52 -9.46
C ALA A 73 12.66 -11.77 -10.86
N LEU A 74 12.59 -10.80 -11.70
CA LEU A 74 13.15 -10.91 -13.05
C LEU A 74 14.67 -11.17 -13.01
N GLN A 75 15.37 -10.38 -12.22
CA GLN A 75 16.84 -10.54 -12.12
C GLN A 75 17.21 -11.91 -11.54
N TYR A 76 16.53 -12.33 -10.47
CA TYR A 76 16.73 -13.63 -9.89
C TYR A 76 16.50 -14.75 -10.92
N SER A 77 15.43 -14.64 -11.70
CA SER A 77 15.09 -15.66 -12.70
C SER A 77 16.14 -15.79 -13.82
N LYS A 78 16.91 -14.72 -14.05
CA LYS A 78 17.98 -14.70 -15.07
C LYS A 78 19.29 -15.32 -14.54
N THR A 79 19.52 -15.22 -13.22
CA THR A 79 20.79 -15.63 -12.61
C THR A 79 20.71 -16.99 -11.93
N ARG A 80 19.55 -17.37 -11.39
CA ARG A 80 19.40 -18.66 -10.70
C ARG A 80 19.36 -19.80 -11.71
N ILE A 81 20.33 -20.72 -11.58
CA ILE A 81 20.43 -21.89 -12.47
C ILE A 81 19.78 -23.09 -11.77
N GLN A 82 18.91 -23.80 -12.48
CA GLN A 82 18.33 -25.08 -12.08
C GLN A 82 18.12 -25.93 -13.34
N PHE A 83 18.40 -27.22 -13.23
CA PHE A 83 18.26 -28.16 -14.34
C PHE A 83 19.06 -27.71 -15.57
N GLY A 84 20.25 -27.14 -15.33
CA GLY A 84 21.19 -26.77 -16.38
C GLY A 84 20.94 -25.46 -17.10
N LYS A 85 19.96 -24.65 -16.65
CA LYS A 85 19.67 -23.36 -17.29
C LYS A 85 19.06 -22.37 -16.30
N PRO A 86 19.08 -21.07 -16.63
CA PRO A 86 18.36 -20.08 -15.81
C PRO A 86 16.87 -20.41 -15.68
N ILE A 87 16.33 -20.23 -14.47
CA ILE A 87 14.91 -20.60 -14.24
C ILE A 87 13.95 -19.75 -15.08
N GLY A 88 14.35 -18.56 -15.53
CA GLY A 88 13.59 -17.76 -16.49
C GLY A 88 13.37 -18.44 -17.83
N GLY A 89 14.10 -19.55 -18.11
CA GLY A 89 13.91 -20.35 -19.32
C GLY A 89 12.76 -21.35 -19.23
N PHE A 90 12.04 -21.42 -18.10
CA PHE A 90 10.90 -22.33 -17.93
C PHE A 90 9.58 -21.58 -18.14
N GLN A 91 8.66 -22.19 -18.89
CA GLN A 91 7.41 -21.54 -19.30
C GLN A 91 6.54 -21.10 -18.10
N LEU A 92 6.54 -21.87 -17.00
CA LEU A 92 5.75 -21.49 -15.80
C LEU A 92 6.31 -20.23 -15.14
N VAL A 93 7.63 -20.01 -15.19
CA VAL A 93 8.25 -18.78 -14.69
C VAL A 93 7.94 -17.63 -15.64
N GLN A 94 8.07 -17.86 -16.95
CA GLN A 94 7.77 -16.87 -17.99
C GLN A 94 6.33 -16.41 -17.90
N GLN A 95 5.38 -17.32 -17.68
CA GLN A 95 3.97 -16.98 -17.51
C GLN A 95 3.76 -15.99 -16.37
N LYS A 96 4.38 -16.26 -15.21
CA LYS A 96 4.29 -15.35 -14.06
C LYS A 96 4.87 -13.97 -14.39
N LEU A 97 6.05 -13.94 -15.02
CA LEU A 97 6.70 -12.68 -15.39
C LEU A 97 5.85 -11.88 -16.40
N CYS A 98 5.25 -12.56 -17.37
CA CYS A 98 4.36 -11.91 -18.36
C CYS A 98 3.11 -11.35 -17.67
N THR A 99 2.52 -12.09 -16.74
CA THR A 99 1.38 -11.59 -15.96
C THR A 99 1.78 -10.34 -15.18
N MET A 100 2.91 -10.42 -14.46
CA MET A 100 3.38 -9.30 -13.63
C MET A 100 3.59 -8.03 -14.46
N ILE A 101 4.26 -8.11 -15.62
CA ILE A 101 4.54 -6.92 -16.44
C ILE A 101 3.25 -6.38 -17.07
N SER A 102 2.34 -7.26 -17.49
CA SER A 102 1.06 -6.83 -18.08
C SER A 102 0.22 -6.08 -17.06
N GLU A 103 0.11 -6.62 -15.83
CA GLU A 103 -0.71 -5.98 -14.80
C GLU A 103 -0.07 -4.70 -14.28
N LEU A 104 1.27 -4.66 -14.19
CA LEU A 104 1.98 -3.43 -13.84
C LEU A 104 1.72 -2.34 -14.88
N THR A 105 1.79 -2.68 -16.15
CA THR A 105 1.55 -1.72 -17.23
C THR A 105 0.12 -1.16 -17.17
N LYS A 106 -0.87 -2.03 -16.96
CA LYS A 106 -2.26 -1.61 -16.80
C LYS A 106 -2.44 -0.71 -15.58
N ALA A 107 -1.79 -1.05 -14.46
CA ALA A 107 -1.85 -0.24 -13.25
C ALA A 107 -1.26 1.15 -13.47
N GLN A 108 -0.15 1.25 -14.21
CA GLN A 108 0.48 2.54 -14.55
C GLN A 108 -0.45 3.40 -15.41
N PHE A 109 -1.10 2.82 -16.41
CA PHE A 109 -2.07 3.55 -17.24
C PHE A 109 -3.27 4.00 -16.43
N LEU A 110 -3.73 3.18 -15.49
CA LEU A 110 -4.85 3.54 -14.61
C LEU A 110 -4.48 4.72 -13.71
N CYS A 111 -3.25 4.72 -13.16
CA CYS A 111 -2.74 5.84 -12.34
C CYS A 111 -2.58 7.10 -13.17
N LEU A 112 -2.03 6.99 -14.37
CA LEU A 112 -1.87 8.13 -15.27
C LEU A 112 -3.22 8.77 -15.58
N GLN A 113 -4.21 7.94 -15.92
CA GLN A 113 -5.55 8.44 -16.24
C GLN A 113 -6.21 9.07 -14.99
N LEU A 114 -6.02 8.48 -13.81
CA LEU A 114 -6.53 9.06 -12.57
C LEU A 114 -5.90 10.44 -12.32
N GLY A 115 -4.58 10.56 -12.56
CA GLY A 115 -3.88 11.85 -12.46
C GLY A 115 -4.49 12.89 -13.39
N ARG A 116 -4.68 12.54 -14.66
CA ARG A 116 -5.30 13.44 -15.65
C ARG A 116 -6.70 13.89 -15.24
N LEU A 117 -7.48 12.96 -14.67
CA LEU A 117 -8.83 13.30 -14.16
C LEU A 117 -8.75 14.25 -12.97
N LYS A 118 -7.76 14.07 -12.08
CA LYS A 118 -7.55 14.98 -10.94
C LYS A 118 -7.17 16.38 -11.43
N ASP A 119 -6.22 16.47 -12.34
CA ASP A 119 -5.76 17.76 -12.89
C ASP A 119 -6.89 18.51 -13.58
N ALA A 120 -7.78 17.78 -14.25
CA ALA A 120 -8.95 18.36 -14.93
C ALA A 120 -10.12 18.64 -13.98
N GLY A 121 -10.00 18.34 -12.67
CA GLY A 121 -11.08 18.53 -11.70
C GLY A 121 -12.25 17.55 -11.89
N LYS A 122 -12.06 16.47 -12.65
CA LYS A 122 -13.10 15.50 -13.00
C LYS A 122 -13.03 14.20 -12.22
N ALA A 123 -12.02 14.05 -11.36
CA ALA A 123 -11.88 12.82 -10.57
C ALA A 123 -13.00 12.71 -9.54
N LYS A 124 -13.58 11.54 -9.43
CA LYS A 124 -14.61 11.21 -8.44
C LYS A 124 -14.05 10.14 -7.48
N HIS A 125 -14.65 10.03 -6.30
CA HIS A 125 -14.19 9.09 -5.28
C HIS A 125 -14.13 7.64 -5.81
N TYR A 126 -15.06 7.27 -6.67
CA TYR A 126 -15.08 5.90 -7.21
C TYR A 126 -13.93 5.64 -8.19
N HIS A 127 -13.44 6.66 -8.92
CA HIS A 127 -12.24 6.50 -9.75
C HIS A 127 -11.03 6.15 -8.87
N VAL A 128 -10.91 6.86 -7.73
CA VAL A 128 -9.81 6.61 -6.78
C VAL A 128 -9.94 5.23 -6.15
N SER A 129 -11.16 4.86 -5.75
CA SER A 129 -11.43 3.55 -5.13
C SER A 129 -11.12 2.40 -6.09
N MET A 130 -11.52 2.56 -7.35
CA MET A 130 -11.25 1.56 -8.40
C MET A 130 -9.75 1.39 -8.62
N ALA A 131 -9.03 2.51 -8.72
CA ALA A 131 -7.57 2.47 -8.94
C ALA A 131 -6.86 1.83 -7.73
N LYS A 132 -7.23 2.21 -6.50
CA LYS A 132 -6.64 1.62 -5.30
C LYS A 132 -6.90 0.12 -5.25
N ARG A 133 -8.15 -0.29 -5.43
CA ARG A 133 -8.53 -1.71 -5.39
C ARG A 133 -7.74 -2.53 -6.41
N ASN A 134 -7.71 -2.07 -7.67
CA ASN A 134 -7.03 -2.79 -8.75
C ASN A 134 -5.53 -2.88 -8.50
N ASN A 135 -4.90 -1.74 -8.21
CA ASN A 135 -3.44 -1.68 -8.18
C ASN A 135 -2.86 -2.38 -6.94
N VAL A 136 -3.54 -2.27 -5.79
CA VAL A 136 -3.09 -2.98 -4.58
C VAL A 136 -3.24 -4.50 -4.77
N HIS A 137 -4.37 -4.93 -5.35
CA HIS A 137 -4.59 -6.35 -5.64
C HIS A 137 -3.44 -6.91 -6.50
N TRP A 138 -3.14 -6.25 -7.63
CA TRP A 138 -2.11 -6.76 -8.54
C TRP A 138 -0.69 -6.58 -7.97
N ALA A 139 -0.47 -5.58 -7.12
CA ALA A 139 0.82 -5.46 -6.41
C ALA A 139 1.02 -6.66 -5.48
N LEU A 140 -0.02 -7.04 -4.72
CA LEU A 140 0.05 -8.19 -3.81
C LEU A 140 0.23 -9.50 -4.58
N GLU A 141 -0.55 -9.70 -5.65
CA GLU A 141 -0.41 -10.91 -6.48
C GLU A 141 0.98 -10.98 -7.14
N SER A 142 1.52 -9.84 -7.58
CA SER A 142 2.88 -9.79 -8.12
C SER A 142 3.92 -10.15 -7.06
N ALA A 143 3.74 -9.66 -5.82
CA ALA A 143 4.64 -10.00 -4.72
C ALA A 143 4.59 -11.50 -4.41
N ARG A 144 3.38 -12.10 -4.43
CA ARG A 144 3.19 -13.53 -4.23
C ARG A 144 3.87 -14.35 -5.33
N MET A 145 3.70 -13.94 -6.59
CA MET A 145 4.38 -14.58 -7.73
C MET A 145 5.90 -14.44 -7.62
N ALA A 146 6.39 -13.27 -7.21
CA ALA A 146 7.81 -13.05 -7.02
C ALA A 146 8.37 -13.96 -5.94
N ARG A 147 7.70 -14.05 -4.78
CA ARG A 147 8.10 -14.94 -3.70
C ARG A 147 8.16 -16.39 -4.19
N ASP A 148 7.18 -16.80 -4.99
CA ASP A 148 7.13 -18.16 -5.53
C ASP A 148 8.30 -18.42 -6.50
N ILE A 149 8.63 -17.46 -7.38
CA ILE A 149 9.76 -17.57 -8.32
C ILE A 149 11.08 -17.74 -7.54
N LEU A 150 11.22 -17.04 -6.40
CA LEU A 150 12.43 -17.15 -5.59
C LEU A 150 12.51 -18.44 -4.76
N GLY A 151 11.42 -19.18 -4.66
CA GLY A 151 11.38 -20.43 -3.88
C GLY A 151 11.72 -20.16 -2.41
N ALA A 152 12.60 -20.97 -1.83
CA ALA A 152 13.01 -20.82 -0.43
C ALA A 152 13.72 -19.48 -0.17
N SER A 153 14.44 -18.93 -1.15
CA SER A 153 15.07 -17.62 -1.01
C SER A 153 14.04 -16.48 -0.85
N GLY A 154 12.81 -16.71 -1.28
CA GLY A 154 11.76 -15.71 -1.22
C GLY A 154 11.24 -15.39 0.18
N ILE A 155 11.62 -16.18 1.20
CA ILE A 155 11.21 -15.93 2.59
C ILE A 155 12.34 -15.42 3.47
N THR A 156 13.54 -15.22 2.89
CA THR A 156 14.70 -14.73 3.64
C THR A 156 14.77 -13.21 3.56
N ASP A 157 15.52 -12.60 4.48
CA ASP A 157 15.71 -11.15 4.47
C ASP A 157 16.75 -10.69 3.43
N GLU A 158 17.44 -11.64 2.79
CA GLU A 158 18.33 -11.35 1.65
C GLU A 158 17.59 -10.67 0.51
N TYR A 159 16.29 -10.99 0.35
CA TYR A 159 15.42 -10.42 -0.68
C TYR A 159 14.23 -9.73 -0.03
N PRO A 160 13.89 -8.49 -0.44
CA PRO A 160 12.81 -7.75 0.24
C PRO A 160 11.40 -8.23 -0.09
N ILE A 161 11.25 -9.31 -0.84
CA ILE A 161 9.95 -9.75 -1.38
C ILE A 161 8.95 -10.05 -0.26
N MET A 162 9.40 -10.82 0.76
CA MET A 162 8.49 -11.17 1.88
C MET A 162 8.04 -9.93 2.66
N ARG A 163 8.96 -8.98 2.86
CA ARG A 163 8.61 -7.70 3.51
C ARG A 163 7.56 -6.94 2.70
N HIS A 164 7.73 -6.88 1.38
CA HIS A 164 6.73 -6.21 0.51
C HIS A 164 5.39 -6.94 0.57
N MET A 165 5.41 -8.28 0.53
CA MET A 165 4.18 -9.08 0.60
C MET A 165 3.43 -8.79 1.90
N CYS A 166 4.14 -8.84 3.05
CA CYS A 166 3.52 -8.54 4.35
C CYS A 166 2.93 -7.12 4.39
N ASN A 167 3.66 -6.13 3.84
CA ASN A 167 3.18 -4.75 3.83
C ASN A 167 1.94 -4.60 2.95
N LEU A 168 1.90 -5.28 1.81
CA LEU A 168 0.77 -5.20 0.89
C LEU A 168 -0.49 -5.85 1.46
N GLU A 169 -0.35 -6.87 2.33
CA GLU A 169 -1.50 -7.49 2.99
C GLU A 169 -2.31 -6.47 3.81
N SER A 170 -1.64 -5.52 4.47
CA SER A 170 -2.37 -4.52 5.27
C SER A 170 -2.90 -3.36 4.43
N VAL A 171 -2.43 -3.21 3.19
CA VAL A 171 -2.92 -2.16 2.30
C VAL A 171 -4.08 -2.70 1.43
N TYR A 172 -4.14 -4.02 1.22
CA TYR A 172 -5.18 -4.71 0.43
C TYR A 172 -6.55 -4.58 1.08
#